data_63fc7709ac4f84d4ccab6353116fa1f1
#
_entry.id   63fc7709ac4f84d4ccab6353116fa1f1
#
_cell.length_a   1.000
_cell.length_b   1.000
_cell.length_c   1.000
_cell.angle_alpha   90.00
_cell.angle_beta   90.00
_cell.angle_gamma   90.00
#
_symmetry.space_group_name_H-M   'P 1'
#
loop_
_entity.id
_entity.type
_entity.pdbx_description
1 polymer ?
#
loop_
_entity_poly.entity_id
_entity_poly.type
_entity_poly.pdbx_seq_one_letter_code
_entity_poly.pdbx_strand_id
1 'polypeptide(L)'
;MSFANDDVLKFYKELPFNIFGSKEEHQNFIKSGVSLKSHPVLTEILSKQTSVLEVGCGVGRFSAQIADRFGSSVTAIDFNPIAIEYAQTAAKALGLNVSYESADLFKFEPKEKFDVCVSLGVLHHTNNCIAAVQRCVESYVKSGGYFYVGLYHLYGRRPFLQHFEKLAAAGASEDELFKEYARLDNGKTDRTYLYSWFRDQVLHPHESQHTLREISEVCTNTGAKLISTSINQFKSFNSESELFDQEFEYEAISYQRIAEGKYFPGFFTALFRKN
;
A
#
# COMPACT_ATOMS: atom_id res chain seq x y z
N MET A 1 16.14 18.11 6.30
CA MET A 1 14.74 18.27 5.78
C MET A 1 13.93 17.08 6.27
N SER A 2 12.69 17.29 6.70
CA SER A 2 11.79 16.17 7.03
C SER A 2 11.36 15.50 5.73
N PHE A 3 11.48 14.17 5.64
CA PHE A 3 10.92 13.40 4.51
C PHE A 3 9.43 13.04 4.72
N ALA A 4 8.90 13.26 5.94
CA ALA A 4 7.47 13.22 6.20
C ALA A 4 6.79 14.44 5.56
N ASN A 5 5.64 14.24 4.93
CA ASN A 5 4.89 15.27 4.24
C ASN A 5 3.74 15.76 5.13
N ASP A 6 3.84 17.00 5.61
CA ASP A 6 2.83 17.59 6.53
C ASP A 6 1.46 17.78 5.86
N ASP A 7 1.42 18.06 4.55
CA ASP A 7 0.16 18.19 3.80
C ASP A 7 -0.54 16.83 3.68
N VAL A 8 0.23 15.75 3.47
CA VAL A 8 -0.27 14.38 3.48
C VAL A 8 -0.82 14.01 4.87
N LEU A 9 -0.11 14.37 5.95
CA LEU A 9 -0.60 14.13 7.30
C LEU A 9 -1.90 14.86 7.57
N LYS A 10 -2.00 16.13 7.18
CA LYS A 10 -3.23 16.92 7.34
C LYS A 10 -4.38 16.31 6.56
N PHE A 11 -4.13 15.91 5.31
CA PHE A 11 -5.10 15.27 4.44
C PHE A 11 -5.72 14.01 5.06
N TYR A 12 -4.88 13.11 5.60
CA TYR A 12 -5.36 11.88 6.24
C TYR A 12 -5.91 12.05 7.65
N LYS A 13 -5.59 13.15 8.34
CA LYS A 13 -6.26 13.50 9.63
C LYS A 13 -7.71 13.89 9.43
N GLU A 14 -8.06 14.52 8.31
CA GLU A 14 -9.43 14.89 7.98
C GLU A 14 -10.31 13.66 7.74
N LEU A 15 -9.80 12.68 6.98
CA LEU A 15 -10.46 11.40 6.73
C LEU A 15 -9.39 10.32 6.54
N PRO A 16 -9.16 9.43 7.51
CA PRO A 16 -8.22 8.33 7.37
C PRO A 16 -8.56 7.42 6.18
N PHE A 17 -7.52 7.00 5.47
CA PHE A 17 -7.71 6.06 4.36
C PHE A 17 -8.25 4.71 4.86
N ASN A 18 -9.08 4.08 4.05
CA ASN A 18 -9.69 2.77 4.35
C ASN A 18 -10.66 2.77 5.55
N ILE A 19 -11.16 3.92 5.98
CA ILE A 19 -12.16 4.00 7.05
C ILE A 19 -13.55 3.57 6.53
N PHE A 20 -14.28 2.80 7.35
CA PHE A 20 -15.68 2.47 7.10
C PHE A 20 -16.62 3.40 7.87
N GLY A 21 -17.86 3.49 7.42
CA GLY A 21 -18.92 4.24 8.10
C GLY A 21 -19.27 3.67 9.48
N SER A 22 -19.01 2.39 9.74
CA SER A 22 -19.24 1.77 11.03
C SER A 22 -18.04 0.92 11.54
N LYS A 23 -17.93 0.83 12.86
CA LYS A 23 -16.93 -0.04 13.52
C LYS A 23 -17.16 -1.51 13.23
N GLU A 24 -18.43 -1.92 13.13
CA GLU A 24 -18.83 -3.30 12.86
C GLU A 24 -18.39 -3.73 11.46
N GLU A 25 -18.63 -2.91 10.44
CA GLU A 25 -18.18 -3.17 9.08
C GLU A 25 -16.66 -3.29 8.99
N HIS A 26 -15.93 -2.43 9.70
CA HIS A 26 -14.47 -2.51 9.78
C HIS A 26 -14.00 -3.84 10.40
N GLN A 27 -14.60 -4.27 11.53
CA GLN A 27 -14.29 -5.52 12.18
C GLN A 27 -14.63 -6.74 11.30
N ASN A 28 -15.79 -6.70 10.63
CA ASN A 28 -16.21 -7.75 9.69
C ASN A 28 -15.25 -7.84 8.50
N PHE A 29 -14.77 -6.70 8.01
CA PHE A 29 -13.75 -6.68 6.97
C PHE A 29 -12.43 -7.31 7.42
N ILE A 30 -11.96 -7.01 8.64
CA ILE A 30 -10.76 -7.66 9.21
C ILE A 30 -10.97 -9.18 9.26
N LYS A 31 -12.08 -9.66 9.84
CA LYS A 31 -12.39 -11.09 9.97
C LYS A 31 -12.49 -11.80 8.61
N SER A 32 -12.88 -11.10 7.55
CA SER A 32 -12.99 -11.69 6.22
C SER A 32 -11.63 -12.15 5.65
N GLY A 33 -10.54 -11.49 6.02
CA GLY A 33 -9.19 -11.76 5.50
C GLY A 33 -9.05 -11.45 4.00
N VAL A 34 -9.98 -10.68 3.42
CA VAL A 34 -10.08 -10.51 1.97
C VAL A 34 -8.88 -9.78 1.38
N SER A 35 -8.25 -8.86 2.12
CA SER A 35 -7.07 -8.14 1.63
C SER A 35 -5.90 -9.08 1.34
N LEU A 36 -5.73 -10.13 2.13
CA LEU A 36 -4.63 -11.09 1.97
C LEU A 36 -4.72 -11.90 0.67
N LYS A 37 -5.93 -12.07 0.12
CA LYS A 37 -6.15 -12.85 -1.12
C LYS A 37 -5.44 -12.27 -2.33
N SER A 38 -5.20 -10.97 -2.33
CA SER A 38 -4.48 -10.27 -3.41
C SER A 38 -2.95 -10.35 -3.29
N HIS A 39 -2.45 -11.00 -2.23
CA HIS A 39 -1.02 -11.04 -1.89
C HIS A 39 -0.53 -12.49 -1.65
N PRO A 40 -0.66 -13.41 -2.64
CA PRO A 40 -0.40 -14.83 -2.44
C PRO A 40 1.04 -15.10 -1.97
N VAL A 41 2.03 -14.49 -2.60
CA VAL A 41 3.45 -14.68 -2.27
C VAL A 41 3.83 -14.18 -0.87
N LEU A 42 3.12 -13.18 -0.34
CA LEU A 42 3.29 -12.75 1.04
C LEU A 42 2.70 -13.79 2.00
N THR A 43 1.51 -14.32 1.70
CA THR A 43 0.86 -15.30 2.57
C THR A 43 1.64 -16.61 2.70
N GLU A 44 2.44 -16.98 1.70
CA GLU A 44 3.31 -18.18 1.73
C GLU A 44 4.47 -18.08 2.73
N ILE A 45 4.92 -16.87 3.06
CA ILE A 45 6.05 -16.64 3.98
C ILE A 45 5.62 -16.28 5.41
N LEU A 46 4.30 -16.13 5.65
CA LEU A 46 3.76 -15.81 6.97
C LEU A 46 3.46 -17.06 7.79
N SER A 47 3.77 -17.00 9.06
CA SER A 47 3.49 -18.05 10.04
C SER A 47 3.45 -17.48 11.46
N LYS A 48 3.11 -18.31 12.45
CA LYS A 48 3.12 -17.92 13.86
C LYS A 48 4.51 -17.49 14.35
N GLN A 49 5.58 -17.98 13.72
CA GLN A 49 6.97 -17.66 14.08
C GLN A 49 7.46 -16.37 13.40
N THR A 50 6.71 -15.84 12.42
CA THR A 50 7.13 -14.68 11.63
C THR A 50 6.88 -13.40 12.43
N SER A 51 7.92 -12.57 12.60
CA SER A 51 7.80 -11.19 13.05
C SER A 51 7.59 -10.26 11.85
N VAL A 52 6.53 -9.45 11.91
CA VAL A 52 6.12 -8.58 10.80
C VAL A 52 6.11 -7.12 11.25
N LEU A 53 6.67 -6.23 10.41
CA LEU A 53 6.46 -4.79 10.50
C LEU A 53 5.58 -4.35 9.33
N GLU A 54 4.45 -3.70 9.61
CA GLU A 54 3.71 -2.94 8.60
C GLU A 54 4.03 -1.46 8.72
N VAL A 55 4.54 -0.85 7.64
CA VAL A 55 4.84 0.58 7.55
C VAL A 55 3.70 1.28 6.81
N GLY A 56 3.05 2.24 7.47
CA GLY A 56 1.87 2.94 6.95
C GLY A 56 0.61 2.08 7.06
N CYS A 57 0.34 1.58 8.27
CA CYS A 57 -0.77 0.64 8.49
C CYS A 57 -2.17 1.28 8.42
N GLY A 58 -2.26 2.62 8.40
CA GLY A 58 -3.53 3.34 8.43
C GLY A 58 -4.43 2.86 9.59
N VAL A 59 -5.67 2.52 9.28
CA VAL A 59 -6.64 2.02 10.27
C VAL A 59 -6.44 0.52 10.63
N GLY A 60 -5.28 -0.05 10.33
CA GLY A 60 -4.81 -1.35 10.83
C GLY A 60 -5.47 -2.59 10.21
N ARG A 61 -6.08 -2.46 9.02
CA ARG A 61 -6.82 -3.57 8.41
C ARG A 61 -5.92 -4.74 8.02
N PHE A 62 -4.78 -4.45 7.42
CA PHE A 62 -3.89 -5.49 6.88
C PHE A 62 -3.09 -6.17 8.00
N SER A 63 -2.50 -5.39 8.91
CA SER A 63 -1.83 -5.90 10.12
C SER A 63 -2.73 -6.79 10.98
N ALA A 64 -3.99 -6.36 11.19
CA ALA A 64 -4.95 -7.15 11.94
C ALA A 64 -5.30 -8.47 11.23
N GLN A 65 -5.46 -8.47 9.90
CA GLN A 65 -5.69 -9.69 9.12
C GLN A 65 -4.50 -10.66 9.18
N ILE A 66 -3.26 -10.16 9.16
CA ILE A 66 -2.05 -10.99 9.33
C ILE A 66 -2.06 -11.64 10.72
N ALA A 67 -2.29 -10.87 11.77
CA ALA A 67 -2.35 -11.39 13.12
C ALA A 67 -3.47 -12.43 13.30
N ASP A 68 -4.67 -12.17 12.78
CA ASP A 68 -5.83 -13.05 12.85
C ASP A 68 -5.60 -14.39 12.12
N ARG A 69 -5.03 -14.34 10.90
CA ARG A 69 -4.92 -15.54 10.05
C ARG A 69 -3.71 -16.39 10.31
N PHE A 70 -2.58 -15.77 10.65
CA PHE A 70 -1.30 -16.48 10.77
C PHE A 70 -0.81 -16.56 12.23
N GLY A 71 -1.36 -15.75 13.14
CA GLY A 71 -0.86 -15.65 14.51
C GLY A 71 0.53 -15.05 14.59
N SER A 72 1.00 -14.37 13.55
CA SER A 72 2.31 -13.70 13.50
C SER A 72 2.40 -12.61 14.56
N SER A 73 3.62 -12.33 15.04
CA SER A 73 3.90 -11.16 15.87
C SER A 73 3.94 -9.92 14.96
N VAL A 74 2.97 -9.02 15.11
CA VAL A 74 2.84 -7.85 14.22
C VAL A 74 3.08 -6.57 14.98
N THR A 75 4.02 -5.76 14.48
CA THR A 75 4.19 -4.34 14.80
C THR A 75 3.72 -3.55 13.60
N ALA A 76 2.97 -2.48 13.82
CA ALA A 76 2.40 -1.67 12.75
C ALA A 76 2.54 -0.18 13.09
N ILE A 77 3.14 0.58 12.18
CA ILE A 77 3.37 2.01 12.37
C ILE A 77 2.62 2.83 11.33
N ASP A 78 2.14 3.98 11.77
CA ASP A 78 1.60 5.02 10.90
C ASP A 78 1.88 6.40 11.51
N PHE A 79 2.09 7.42 10.67
CA PHE A 79 2.34 8.77 11.18
C PHE A 79 1.05 9.50 11.59
N ASN A 80 -0.13 8.96 11.25
CA ASN A 80 -1.43 9.50 11.63
C ASN A 80 -1.93 8.90 12.95
N PRO A 81 -1.89 9.65 14.08
CA PRO A 81 -2.31 9.13 15.38
C PRO A 81 -3.80 8.78 15.43
N ILE A 82 -4.65 9.43 14.62
CA ILE A 82 -6.10 9.14 14.54
C ILE A 82 -6.31 7.75 13.94
N ALA A 83 -5.57 7.41 12.88
CA ALA A 83 -5.63 6.10 12.26
C ALA A 83 -5.14 5.00 13.23
N ILE A 84 -4.07 5.26 13.97
CA ILE A 84 -3.55 4.34 15.00
C ILE A 84 -4.57 4.09 16.13
N GLU A 85 -5.23 5.12 16.64
CA GLU A 85 -6.28 4.95 17.66
C GLU A 85 -7.43 4.07 17.15
N TYR A 86 -7.83 4.27 15.89
CA TYR A 86 -8.85 3.46 15.25
C TYR A 86 -8.41 1.99 15.11
N ALA A 87 -7.17 1.76 14.68
CA ALA A 87 -6.57 0.43 14.55
C ALA A 87 -6.49 -0.31 15.89
N GLN A 88 -6.00 0.36 16.93
CA GLN A 88 -5.94 -0.18 18.30
C GLN A 88 -7.31 -0.58 18.83
N THR A 89 -8.32 0.29 18.61
CA THR A 89 -9.70 0.02 19.05
C THR A 89 -10.26 -1.22 18.36
N ALA A 90 -10.06 -1.36 17.05
CA ALA A 90 -10.53 -2.51 16.27
C ALA A 90 -9.83 -3.82 16.71
N ALA A 91 -8.51 -3.81 16.83
CA ALA A 91 -7.73 -4.97 17.25
C ALA A 91 -8.12 -5.43 18.66
N LYS A 92 -8.28 -4.48 19.60
CA LYS A 92 -8.73 -4.79 20.97
C LYS A 92 -10.12 -5.44 20.98
N ALA A 93 -11.06 -4.93 20.20
CA ALA A 93 -12.40 -5.48 20.11
C ALA A 93 -12.42 -6.91 19.54
N LEU A 94 -11.45 -7.24 18.69
CA LEU A 94 -11.28 -8.57 18.09
C LEU A 94 -10.36 -9.50 18.90
N GLY A 95 -9.76 -9.03 19.99
CA GLY A 95 -8.81 -9.82 20.79
C GLY A 95 -7.49 -10.12 20.07
N LEU A 96 -7.11 -9.29 19.10
CA LEU A 96 -5.89 -9.46 18.31
C LEU A 96 -4.69 -8.78 19.00
N ASN A 97 -3.55 -9.46 19.00
CA ASN A 97 -2.30 -8.93 19.54
C ASN A 97 -1.46 -8.29 18.43
N VAL A 98 -1.69 -7.01 18.18
CA VAL A 98 -0.92 -6.18 17.25
C VAL A 98 -0.38 -4.96 18.01
N SER A 99 0.91 -4.70 17.89
CA SER A 99 1.55 -3.51 18.46
C SER A 99 1.43 -2.35 17.48
N TYR A 100 0.52 -1.42 17.73
CA TYR A 100 0.33 -0.20 16.92
C TYR A 100 1.05 0.99 17.55
N GLU A 101 1.83 1.72 16.73
CA GLU A 101 2.58 2.90 17.17
C GLU A 101 2.43 4.05 16.18
N SER A 102 2.16 5.27 16.71
CA SER A 102 2.19 6.49 15.89
C SER A 102 3.64 6.91 15.70
N ALA A 103 4.19 6.71 14.49
CA ALA A 103 5.60 6.95 14.21
C ALA A 103 5.83 7.40 12.77
N ASP A 104 6.83 8.26 12.59
CA ASP A 104 7.42 8.59 11.30
C ASP A 104 8.40 7.50 10.89
N LEU A 105 8.20 6.87 9.74
CA LEU A 105 9.06 5.79 9.24
C LEU A 105 10.54 6.19 9.14
N PHE A 106 10.85 7.46 8.92
CA PHE A 106 12.24 7.92 8.84
C PHE A 106 12.92 8.09 10.21
N LYS A 107 12.14 8.06 11.30
CA LYS A 107 12.61 8.21 12.68
C LYS A 107 12.38 6.98 13.54
N PHE A 108 11.53 6.06 13.09
CA PHE A 108 11.25 4.83 13.82
C PHE A 108 12.50 3.97 13.93
N GLU A 109 12.86 3.58 15.16
CA GLU A 109 14.03 2.74 15.47
C GLU A 109 13.53 1.53 16.28
N PRO A 110 13.26 0.39 15.61
CA PRO A 110 12.85 -0.81 16.32
C PRO A 110 14.03 -1.41 17.10
N LYS A 111 13.74 -2.06 18.22
CA LYS A 111 14.76 -2.77 19.02
C LYS A 111 15.39 -3.92 18.24
N GLU A 112 14.62 -4.58 17.42
CA GLU A 112 15.05 -5.70 16.57
C GLU A 112 14.43 -5.55 15.18
N LYS A 113 15.15 -6.03 14.16
CA LYS A 113 14.62 -6.11 12.79
C LYS A 113 13.60 -7.24 12.69
N PHE A 114 12.82 -7.22 11.62
CA PHE A 114 11.70 -8.12 11.37
C PHE A 114 12.02 -9.17 10.30
N ASP A 115 11.33 -10.31 10.36
CA ASP A 115 11.43 -11.33 9.32
C ASP A 115 10.76 -10.85 8.03
N VAL A 116 9.70 -10.04 8.15
CA VAL A 116 8.99 -9.43 7.02
C VAL A 116 8.71 -7.96 7.32
N CYS A 117 9.08 -7.08 6.40
CA CYS A 117 8.62 -5.68 6.37
C CYS A 117 7.64 -5.51 5.21
N VAL A 118 6.46 -4.98 5.49
CA VAL A 118 5.39 -4.74 4.51
C VAL A 118 5.09 -3.25 4.44
N SER A 119 4.95 -2.71 3.21
CA SER A 119 4.42 -1.36 3.00
C SER A 119 3.61 -1.31 1.71
N LEU A 120 2.31 -1.11 1.80
CA LEU A 120 1.39 -1.16 0.68
C LEU A 120 0.63 0.16 0.50
N GLY A 121 0.91 0.86 -0.60
CA GLY A 121 0.22 2.11 -0.92
C GLY A 121 0.67 3.31 -0.07
N VAL A 122 1.93 3.35 0.39
CA VAL A 122 2.38 4.33 1.38
C VAL A 122 3.61 5.11 0.95
N LEU A 123 4.69 4.41 0.56
CA LEU A 123 6.00 5.05 0.41
C LEU A 123 6.02 6.10 -0.70
N HIS A 124 5.19 5.95 -1.71
CA HIS A 124 5.04 6.91 -2.81
C HIS A 124 4.31 8.23 -2.41
N HIS A 125 3.77 8.29 -1.19
CA HIS A 125 3.21 9.51 -0.61
C HIS A 125 4.20 10.25 0.30
N THR A 126 5.42 9.72 0.48
CA THR A 126 6.50 10.42 1.18
C THR A 126 7.22 11.40 0.27
N ASN A 127 7.87 12.40 0.83
CA ASN A 127 8.69 13.35 0.04
C ASN A 127 9.89 12.69 -0.67
N ASN A 128 10.24 11.45 -0.29
CA ASN A 128 11.30 10.69 -0.93
C ASN A 128 11.01 9.17 -0.82
N CYS A 129 10.30 8.64 -1.80
CA CYS A 129 9.94 7.23 -1.88
C CYS A 129 11.20 6.33 -1.90
N ILE A 130 12.22 6.70 -2.64
CA ILE A 130 13.47 5.93 -2.76
C ILE A 130 14.16 5.80 -1.41
N ALA A 131 14.31 6.90 -0.66
CA ALA A 131 14.88 6.86 0.68
C ALA A 131 14.01 6.03 1.65
N ALA A 132 12.68 6.06 1.49
CA ALA A 132 11.77 5.25 2.27
C ALA A 132 11.94 3.74 1.99
N VAL A 133 12.08 3.34 0.72
CA VAL A 133 12.39 1.97 0.31
C VAL A 133 13.73 1.51 0.90
N GLN A 134 14.79 2.32 0.73
CA GLN A 134 16.11 2.03 1.30
C GLN A 134 16.02 1.82 2.82
N ARG A 135 15.35 2.74 3.53
CA ARG A 135 15.13 2.66 4.98
C ARG A 135 14.44 1.36 5.38
N CYS A 136 13.38 0.97 4.68
CA CYS A 136 12.68 -0.27 4.98
C CYS A 136 13.59 -1.50 4.85
N VAL A 137 14.36 -1.61 3.78
CA VAL A 137 15.26 -2.74 3.57
C VAL A 137 16.41 -2.74 4.57
N GLU A 138 17.10 -1.60 4.74
CA GLU A 138 18.32 -1.53 5.56
C GLU A 138 18.02 -1.65 7.05
N SER A 139 17.02 -0.89 7.53
CA SER A 139 16.79 -0.72 8.97
C SER A 139 15.78 -1.71 9.54
N TYR A 140 14.84 -2.23 8.74
CA TYR A 140 13.73 -3.01 9.28
C TYR A 140 13.78 -4.49 8.94
N VAL A 141 14.45 -4.89 7.83
CA VAL A 141 14.49 -6.30 7.43
C VAL A 141 15.75 -6.99 7.96
N LYS A 142 15.59 -8.16 8.59
CA LYS A 142 16.68 -9.06 8.98
C LYS A 142 17.44 -9.57 7.75
N SER A 143 18.69 -10.01 7.91
CA SER A 143 19.35 -10.85 6.90
C SER A 143 18.53 -12.14 6.69
N GLY A 144 18.31 -12.54 5.44
CA GLY A 144 17.43 -13.64 5.05
C GLY A 144 15.93 -13.33 5.09
N GLY A 145 15.54 -12.16 5.62
CA GLY A 145 14.14 -11.71 5.70
C GLY A 145 13.63 -11.10 4.40
N TYR A 146 12.38 -10.63 4.43
CA TYR A 146 11.67 -10.17 3.24
C TYR A 146 11.17 -8.74 3.36
N PHE A 147 11.20 -8.01 2.23
CA PHE A 147 10.53 -6.74 2.04
C PHE A 147 9.42 -6.90 1.00
N TYR A 148 8.18 -6.61 1.38
CA TYR A 148 7.03 -6.63 0.50
C TYR A 148 6.49 -5.21 0.33
N VAL A 149 6.57 -4.69 -0.88
CA VAL A 149 6.20 -3.30 -1.19
C VAL A 149 5.13 -3.23 -2.26
N GLY A 150 4.23 -2.26 -2.12
CA GLY A 150 3.25 -1.91 -3.14
C GLY A 150 3.27 -0.42 -3.44
N LEU A 151 3.40 -0.06 -4.71
CA LEU A 151 3.57 1.31 -5.18
C LEU A 151 2.73 1.60 -6.43
N TYR A 152 2.48 2.88 -6.72
CA TYR A 152 1.94 3.29 -7.99
C TYR A 152 2.96 3.12 -9.11
N HIS A 153 2.54 2.43 -10.18
CA HIS A 153 3.37 2.15 -11.34
C HIS A 153 3.39 3.34 -12.30
N LEU A 154 4.58 3.75 -12.73
CA LEU A 154 4.77 4.92 -13.58
C LEU A 154 3.87 4.90 -14.84
N TYR A 155 3.86 3.80 -15.56
CA TYR A 155 3.06 3.67 -16.77
C TYR A 155 1.58 3.39 -16.47
N GLY A 156 1.30 2.47 -15.54
CA GLY A 156 -0.06 2.06 -15.22
C GLY A 156 -0.90 3.15 -14.53
N ARG A 157 -0.27 4.03 -13.76
CA ARG A 157 -0.94 5.13 -13.05
C ARG A 157 -1.30 6.31 -13.95
N ARG A 158 -0.46 6.58 -14.93
CA ARG A 158 -0.57 7.75 -15.83
C ARG A 158 -1.94 7.90 -16.48
N PRO A 159 -2.55 6.89 -17.13
CA PRO A 159 -3.86 7.05 -17.76
C PRO A 159 -4.97 7.39 -16.78
N PHE A 160 -4.92 6.82 -15.56
CA PHE A 160 -5.88 7.13 -14.51
C PHE A 160 -5.80 8.60 -14.08
N LEU A 161 -4.60 9.10 -13.80
CA LEU A 161 -4.39 10.51 -13.44
C LEU A 161 -4.86 11.44 -14.58
N GLN A 162 -4.44 11.17 -15.81
CA GLN A 162 -4.83 11.97 -16.99
C GLN A 162 -6.35 12.00 -17.21
N HIS A 163 -7.05 10.91 -16.87
CA HIS A 163 -8.50 10.86 -16.97
C HIS A 163 -9.16 11.89 -16.04
N PHE A 164 -8.78 11.90 -14.76
CA PHE A 164 -9.32 12.82 -13.77
C PHE A 164 -8.82 14.26 -13.96
N GLU A 165 -7.57 14.46 -14.35
CA GLU A 165 -7.02 15.77 -14.69
C GLU A 165 -7.78 16.43 -15.86
N LYS A 166 -8.14 15.67 -16.89
CA LYS A 166 -8.96 16.18 -18.02
C LYS A 166 -10.35 16.61 -17.57
N LEU A 167 -10.99 15.84 -16.68
CA LEU A 167 -12.31 16.20 -16.15
C LEU A 167 -12.22 17.46 -15.28
N ALA A 168 -11.24 17.56 -14.41
CA ALA A 168 -11.01 18.73 -13.57
C ALA A 168 -10.70 19.98 -14.43
N ALA A 169 -9.86 19.85 -15.46
CA ALA A 169 -9.55 20.92 -16.40
C ALA A 169 -10.76 21.38 -17.23
N ALA A 170 -11.74 20.49 -17.45
CA ALA A 170 -13.02 20.83 -18.08
C ALA A 170 -14.02 21.48 -17.10
N GLY A 171 -13.63 21.69 -15.83
CA GLY A 171 -14.44 22.37 -14.82
C GLY A 171 -15.35 21.44 -14.01
N ALA A 172 -15.08 20.11 -14.02
CA ALA A 172 -15.83 19.20 -13.19
C ALA A 172 -15.66 19.52 -11.70
N SER A 173 -16.76 19.58 -10.98
CA SER A 173 -16.79 19.71 -9.52
C SER A 173 -16.29 18.45 -8.82
N GLU A 174 -15.92 18.55 -7.54
CA GLU A 174 -15.52 17.39 -6.75
C GLU A 174 -16.60 16.31 -6.72
N ASP A 175 -17.88 16.69 -6.63
CA ASP A 175 -19.01 15.74 -6.70
C ASP A 175 -19.08 15.00 -8.04
N GLU A 176 -18.78 15.65 -9.14
CA GLU A 176 -18.74 15.03 -10.47
C GLU A 176 -17.54 14.09 -10.61
N LEU A 177 -16.38 14.48 -10.11
CA LEU A 177 -15.19 13.60 -10.05
C LEU A 177 -15.47 12.37 -9.17
N PHE A 178 -16.14 12.56 -8.02
CA PHE A 178 -16.52 11.44 -7.16
C PHE A 178 -17.51 10.48 -7.82
N LYS A 179 -18.50 11.00 -8.55
CA LYS A 179 -19.46 10.16 -9.31
C LYS A 179 -18.74 9.35 -10.38
N GLU A 180 -17.80 9.95 -11.08
CA GLU A 180 -17.00 9.24 -12.07
C GLU A 180 -16.10 8.17 -11.44
N TYR A 181 -15.46 8.48 -10.31
CA TYR A 181 -14.70 7.49 -9.55
C TYR A 181 -15.58 6.31 -9.12
N ALA A 182 -16.77 6.59 -8.55
CA ALA A 182 -17.73 5.58 -8.14
C ALA A 182 -18.23 4.72 -9.32
N ARG A 183 -18.35 5.30 -10.51
CA ARG A 183 -18.72 4.56 -11.73
C ARG A 183 -17.62 3.56 -12.13
N LEU A 184 -16.35 3.94 -12.00
CA LEU A 184 -15.21 3.05 -12.28
C LEU A 184 -15.07 1.97 -11.21
N ASP A 185 -15.20 2.35 -9.94
CA ASP A 185 -15.09 1.46 -8.77
C ASP A 185 -16.47 1.03 -8.25
N ASN A 186 -17.12 0.14 -8.96
CA ASN A 186 -18.46 -0.32 -8.64
C ASN A 186 -18.49 -1.43 -7.56
N GLY A 187 -17.36 -1.80 -6.99
CA GLY A 187 -17.26 -2.88 -5.99
C GLY A 187 -17.43 -2.44 -4.54
N LYS A 188 -17.27 -1.15 -4.25
CA LYS A 188 -17.37 -0.61 -2.88
C LYS A 188 -18.77 -0.03 -2.65
N THR A 189 -19.50 -0.59 -1.68
CA THR A 189 -20.89 -0.20 -1.37
C THR A 189 -20.99 0.79 -0.21
N ASP A 190 -20.08 0.75 0.77
CA ASP A 190 -20.03 1.74 1.84
C ASP A 190 -19.54 3.09 1.29
N ARG A 191 -20.38 4.14 1.46
CA ARG A 191 -20.09 5.48 0.91
C ARG A 191 -18.86 6.13 1.54
N THR A 192 -18.66 5.98 2.85
CA THR A 192 -17.53 6.56 3.58
C THR A 192 -16.23 5.89 3.12
N TYR A 193 -16.26 4.58 2.99
CA TYR A 193 -15.15 3.80 2.48
C TYR A 193 -14.82 4.16 1.02
N LEU A 194 -15.83 4.22 0.15
CA LEU A 194 -15.64 4.63 -1.25
C LEU A 194 -15.09 6.06 -1.36
N TYR A 195 -15.59 6.99 -0.53
CA TYR A 195 -15.12 8.37 -0.54
C TYR A 195 -13.68 8.50 -0.01
N SER A 196 -13.27 7.69 0.98
CA SER A 196 -11.88 7.67 1.45
C SER A 196 -10.92 7.19 0.35
N TRP A 197 -11.36 6.25 -0.49
CA TRP A 197 -10.61 5.81 -1.67
C TRP A 197 -10.55 6.87 -2.76
N PHE A 198 -11.68 7.53 -3.06
CA PHE A 198 -11.70 8.63 -4.02
C PHE A 198 -10.74 9.74 -3.62
N ARG A 199 -10.75 10.16 -2.36
CA ARG A 199 -9.81 11.17 -1.88
C ARG A 199 -8.36 10.74 -2.09
N ASP A 200 -8.02 9.54 -1.70
CA ASP A 200 -6.67 8.98 -1.85
C ASP A 200 -6.24 8.87 -3.32
N GLN A 201 -7.15 8.43 -4.18
CA GLN A 201 -6.81 8.12 -5.56
C GLN A 201 -6.85 9.35 -6.50
N VAL A 202 -7.66 10.35 -6.21
CA VAL A 202 -7.95 11.47 -7.12
C VAL A 202 -7.53 12.82 -6.53
N LEU A 203 -7.71 13.02 -5.21
CA LEU A 203 -7.49 14.31 -4.57
C LEU A 203 -6.21 14.37 -3.74
N HIS A 204 -5.39 13.32 -3.76
CA HIS A 204 -4.19 13.24 -2.93
C HIS A 204 -3.20 14.37 -3.25
N PRO A 205 -2.68 15.09 -2.23
CA PRO A 205 -1.83 16.27 -2.46
C PRO A 205 -0.43 15.93 -2.98
N HIS A 206 0.03 14.69 -2.79
CA HIS A 206 1.36 14.26 -3.19
C HIS A 206 1.45 12.77 -3.47
N GLU A 207 1.86 12.40 -4.66
CA GLU A 207 2.25 11.03 -5.01
C GLU A 207 3.43 11.02 -5.98
N SER A 208 4.23 9.98 -5.91
CA SER A 208 5.24 9.64 -6.91
C SER A 208 4.93 8.30 -7.56
N GLN A 209 5.34 8.11 -8.80
CA GLN A 209 5.15 6.87 -9.54
C GLN A 209 6.51 6.26 -9.85
N HIS A 210 6.60 4.94 -9.78
CA HIS A 210 7.85 4.21 -9.88
C HIS A 210 7.73 3.04 -10.85
N THR A 211 8.84 2.63 -11.46
CA THR A 211 8.93 1.38 -12.20
C THR A 211 9.42 0.25 -11.30
N LEU A 212 9.11 -0.99 -11.65
CA LEU A 212 9.70 -2.16 -10.98
C LEU A 212 11.23 -2.15 -11.11
N ARG A 213 11.75 -1.75 -12.28
CA ARG A 213 13.19 -1.60 -12.54
C ARG A 213 13.85 -0.68 -11.51
N GLU A 214 13.32 0.55 -11.33
CA GLU A 214 13.85 1.52 -10.37
C GLU A 214 13.87 0.95 -8.94
N ILE A 215 12.79 0.33 -8.50
CA ILE A 215 12.68 -0.23 -7.15
C ILE A 215 13.59 -1.45 -6.98
N SER A 216 13.73 -2.29 -8.02
CA SER A 216 14.64 -3.44 -7.98
C SER A 216 16.10 -2.99 -7.88
N GLU A 217 16.51 -1.96 -8.62
CA GLU A 217 17.86 -1.38 -8.51
C GLU A 217 18.14 -0.84 -7.11
N VAL A 218 17.19 -0.11 -6.52
CA VAL A 218 17.31 0.41 -5.15
C VAL A 218 17.45 -0.73 -4.13
N CYS A 219 16.61 -1.76 -4.23
CA CYS A 219 16.66 -2.92 -3.33
C CYS A 219 17.96 -3.72 -3.51
N THR A 220 18.42 -3.90 -4.74
CA THR A 220 19.70 -4.58 -5.03
C THR A 220 20.88 -3.85 -4.42
N ASN A 221 20.91 -2.53 -4.52
CA ASN A 221 21.94 -1.69 -3.92
C ASN A 221 21.93 -1.74 -2.38
N THR A 222 20.81 -2.10 -1.78
CA THR A 222 20.65 -2.32 -0.31
C THR A 222 20.78 -3.78 0.11
N GLY A 223 21.17 -4.66 -0.82
CA GLY A 223 21.43 -6.08 -0.55
C GLY A 223 20.19 -6.97 -0.59
N ALA A 224 19.11 -6.56 -1.24
CA ALA A 224 17.91 -7.38 -1.40
C ALA A 224 17.63 -7.69 -2.87
N LYS A 225 17.20 -8.93 -3.18
CA LYS A 225 16.93 -9.41 -4.54
C LYS A 225 15.42 -9.58 -4.74
N LEU A 226 14.94 -9.26 -5.94
CA LEU A 226 13.58 -9.50 -6.36
C LEU A 226 13.28 -11.01 -6.41
N ILE A 227 12.18 -11.42 -5.76
CA ILE A 227 11.72 -12.81 -5.71
C ILE A 227 10.44 -12.98 -6.54
N SER A 228 9.52 -12.02 -6.48
CA SER A 228 8.24 -12.11 -7.15
C SER A 228 7.58 -10.73 -7.31
N THR A 229 6.71 -10.59 -8.30
CA THR A 229 5.99 -9.33 -8.54
C THR A 229 4.62 -9.58 -9.16
N SER A 230 3.68 -8.66 -8.92
CA SER A 230 2.37 -8.66 -9.57
C SER A 230 2.44 -8.29 -11.06
N ILE A 231 3.54 -7.71 -11.54
CA ILE A 231 3.73 -7.32 -12.94
C ILE A 231 3.49 -8.51 -13.89
N ASN A 232 4.04 -9.68 -13.53
CA ASN A 232 3.85 -10.94 -14.27
C ASN A 232 2.85 -11.89 -13.59
N GLN A 233 1.95 -11.36 -12.73
CA GLN A 233 0.97 -12.15 -11.98
C GLN A 233 1.61 -13.20 -11.05
N PHE A 234 2.73 -12.83 -10.41
CA PHE A 234 3.50 -13.69 -9.49
C PHE A 234 4.06 -14.97 -10.09
N LYS A 235 4.17 -15.06 -11.41
CA LYS A 235 4.81 -16.20 -12.10
C LYS A 235 6.32 -16.17 -11.89
N SER A 236 6.96 -17.33 -12.02
CA SER A 236 8.43 -17.41 -12.09
C SER A 236 8.96 -16.66 -13.30
N PHE A 237 10.19 -16.16 -13.20
CA PHE A 237 10.90 -15.45 -14.27
C PHE A 237 12.35 -15.93 -14.32
N ASN A 238 12.97 -15.88 -15.50
CA ASN A 238 14.37 -16.27 -15.68
C ASN A 238 15.31 -15.08 -15.47
N SER A 239 14.88 -13.88 -15.84
CA SER A 239 15.63 -12.65 -15.64
C SER A 239 14.70 -11.48 -15.29
N GLU A 240 15.21 -10.52 -14.50
CA GLU A 240 14.48 -9.31 -14.21
C GLU A 240 14.25 -8.45 -15.47
N SER A 241 15.12 -8.55 -16.47
CA SER A 241 14.97 -7.83 -17.75
C SER A 241 13.64 -8.14 -18.44
N GLU A 242 13.22 -9.43 -18.43
CA GLU A 242 11.93 -9.82 -19.00
C GLU A 242 10.74 -9.14 -18.31
N LEU A 243 10.84 -8.92 -17.00
CA LEU A 243 9.80 -8.21 -16.24
C LEU A 243 9.78 -6.71 -16.58
N PHE A 244 10.96 -6.11 -16.69
CA PHE A 244 11.08 -4.69 -16.98
C PHE A 244 10.58 -4.33 -18.39
N ASP A 245 10.73 -5.25 -19.35
CA ASP A 245 10.19 -5.06 -20.69
C ASP A 245 8.66 -5.14 -20.73
N GLN A 246 8.03 -5.86 -19.79
CA GLN A 246 6.57 -5.96 -19.65
C GLN A 246 5.93 -4.75 -18.96
N GLU A 247 6.70 -3.93 -18.27
CA GLU A 247 6.17 -2.78 -17.53
C GLU A 247 5.39 -1.79 -18.42
N PHE A 248 5.80 -1.64 -19.68
CA PHE A 248 5.13 -0.75 -20.64
C PHE A 248 3.69 -1.19 -20.97
N GLU A 249 3.38 -2.48 -20.85
CA GLU A 249 2.04 -3.00 -21.13
C GLU A 249 1.01 -2.47 -20.12
N TYR A 250 1.43 -2.07 -18.92
CA TYR A 250 0.56 -1.51 -17.90
C TYR A 250 -0.17 -0.23 -18.35
N GLU A 251 0.45 0.57 -19.22
CA GLU A 251 -0.18 1.77 -19.76
C GLU A 251 -1.36 1.41 -20.67
N ALA A 252 -1.16 0.47 -21.59
CA ALA A 252 -2.20 -0.02 -22.48
C ALA A 252 -3.36 -0.68 -21.70
N ILE A 253 -3.03 -1.50 -20.68
CA ILE A 253 -4.02 -2.12 -19.79
C ILE A 253 -4.84 -1.04 -19.07
N SER A 254 -4.20 0.00 -18.56
CA SER A 254 -4.88 1.09 -17.85
C SER A 254 -5.83 1.86 -18.77
N TYR A 255 -5.40 2.24 -19.97
CA TYR A 255 -6.28 2.88 -20.96
C TYR A 255 -7.48 2.00 -21.32
N GLN A 256 -7.25 0.70 -21.55
CA GLN A 256 -8.33 -0.23 -21.86
C GLN A 256 -9.33 -0.33 -20.70
N ARG A 257 -8.86 -0.46 -19.46
CA ARG A 257 -9.72 -0.55 -18.27
C ARG A 257 -10.58 0.68 -18.09
N ILE A 258 -10.02 1.87 -18.23
CA ILE A 258 -10.78 3.13 -18.15
C ILE A 258 -11.83 3.20 -19.26
N ALA A 259 -11.47 2.84 -20.50
CA ALA A 259 -12.41 2.81 -21.62
C ALA A 259 -13.56 1.82 -21.39
N GLU A 260 -13.30 0.69 -20.71
CA GLU A 260 -14.31 -0.31 -20.31
C GLU A 260 -15.13 0.13 -19.07
N GLY A 261 -14.86 1.29 -18.48
CA GLY A 261 -15.47 1.75 -17.25
C GLY A 261 -15.08 0.94 -16.03
N LYS A 262 -13.87 0.41 -15.98
CA LYS A 262 -13.34 -0.40 -14.89
C LYS A 262 -12.20 0.31 -14.17
N TYR A 263 -12.22 0.22 -12.83
CA TYR A 263 -11.15 0.74 -11.99
C TYR A 263 -9.83 0.01 -12.24
N PHE A 264 -8.79 0.79 -12.47
CA PHE A 264 -7.40 0.31 -12.52
C PHE A 264 -6.46 1.41 -12.00
N PRO A 265 -5.98 1.30 -10.76
CA PRO A 265 -5.17 2.36 -10.14
C PRO A 265 -3.73 2.42 -10.65
N GLY A 266 -3.30 1.45 -11.44
CA GLY A 266 -1.91 1.32 -11.86
C GLY A 266 -0.98 1.02 -10.68
N PHE A 267 -1.35 0.02 -9.87
CA PHE A 267 -0.61 -0.38 -8.68
C PHE A 267 0.11 -1.70 -8.92
N PHE A 268 1.35 -1.82 -8.45
CA PHE A 268 2.09 -3.08 -8.47
C PHE A 268 2.62 -3.43 -7.09
N THR A 269 2.87 -4.71 -6.88
CA THR A 269 3.54 -5.23 -5.69
C THR A 269 4.79 -6.01 -6.06
N ALA A 270 5.79 -5.99 -5.18
CA ALA A 270 7.02 -6.74 -5.34
C ALA A 270 7.52 -7.29 -4.00
N LEU A 271 8.01 -8.53 -4.03
CA LEU A 271 8.63 -9.21 -2.90
C LEU A 271 10.14 -9.29 -3.13
N PHE A 272 10.91 -8.77 -2.19
CA PHE A 272 12.37 -8.85 -2.17
C PHE A 272 12.84 -9.69 -0.99
N ARG A 273 13.94 -10.42 -1.15
CA ARG A 273 14.62 -11.13 -0.07
C ARG A 273 15.96 -10.50 0.19
N LYS A 274 16.21 -10.10 1.43
CA LYS A 274 17.49 -9.54 1.88
C LYS A 274 18.52 -10.67 2.05
N ASN A 275 19.74 -10.42 1.57
CA ASN A 275 20.87 -11.36 1.70
C ASN A 275 21.31 -11.56 3.15
#